data_376e191ad15e04544438eae02a5bd764
#
_entry.id   376e191ad15e04544438eae02a5bd764
#
_cell.length_a   1.000
_cell.length_b   1.000
_cell.length_c   1.000
_cell.angle_alpha   90.00
_cell.angle_beta   90.00
_cell.angle_gamma   90.00
#
_symmetry.space_group_name_H-M   'P 1'
#
loop_
_entity.id
_entity.type
_entity.pdbx_description
1 polymer ?
#
loop_
_entity_poly.entity_id
_entity_poly.type
_entity_poly.pdbx_seq_one_letter_code
_entity_poly.pdbx_strand_id
1 'polypeptide(L)'
;MGDVYGGIWALNHGEADAFLWEKYTTSPFVAKGNCRLLDEVYTPWPCFVIAVKADLLVENSDLLHQIVQIVQGEARKLKTSANAVEQFAWRYALPVEQVAEWLAQTEWNDGDDIDFSAFEKVVENLCSLGLVTSDELLNWKTRLFSDFQ
;
A
#
# COMPACT_ATOMS: atom_id res chain seq x y z
N MET A 1 -13.67 -9.12 11.70
CA MET A 1 -13.10 -7.77 11.84
C MET A 1 -12.72 -7.32 10.44
N GLY A 2 -13.39 -6.33 9.87
CA GLY A 2 -13.19 -5.94 8.48
C GLY A 2 -12.53 -4.56 8.30
N ASP A 3 -12.34 -3.81 9.40
CA ASP A 3 -11.81 -2.45 9.34
C ASP A 3 -11.15 -2.04 10.67
N VAL A 4 -10.57 -0.84 10.71
CA VAL A 4 -9.89 -0.29 11.90
C VAL A 4 -10.86 -0.14 13.09
N TYR A 5 -12.13 0.20 12.84
CA TYR A 5 -13.12 0.36 13.91
C TYR A 5 -13.42 -0.97 14.59
N GLY A 6 -13.52 -2.06 13.81
CA GLY A 6 -13.67 -3.41 14.33
C GLY A 6 -12.48 -3.86 15.18
N GLY A 7 -11.25 -3.51 14.77
CA GLY A 7 -10.04 -3.76 15.55
C GLY A 7 -10.04 -3.00 16.88
N ILE A 8 -10.34 -1.70 16.86
CA ILE A 8 -10.46 -0.86 18.08
C ILE A 8 -11.57 -1.38 19.01
N TRP A 9 -12.71 -1.74 18.42
CA TRP A 9 -13.82 -2.31 19.19
C TRP A 9 -13.42 -3.60 19.91
N ALA A 10 -12.77 -4.53 19.22
CA ALA A 10 -12.33 -5.81 19.77
C ALA A 10 -11.33 -5.64 20.94
N LEU A 11 -10.37 -4.70 20.81
CA LEU A 11 -9.47 -4.34 21.91
C LEU A 11 -10.24 -3.88 23.16
N ASN A 12 -11.19 -2.95 22.96
CA ASN A 12 -11.93 -2.35 24.09
C ASN A 12 -12.95 -3.29 24.73
N HIS A 13 -13.31 -4.40 24.07
CA HIS A 13 -14.22 -5.42 24.60
C HIS A 13 -13.52 -6.70 25.05
N GLY A 14 -12.17 -6.73 24.99
CA GLY A 14 -11.39 -7.90 25.40
C GLY A 14 -11.52 -9.11 24.47
N GLU A 15 -11.93 -8.88 23.22
CA GLU A 15 -12.00 -9.91 22.17
C GLU A 15 -10.67 -10.07 21.43
N ALA A 16 -9.75 -9.11 21.59
CA ALA A 16 -8.38 -9.17 21.09
C ALA A 16 -7.44 -8.47 22.07
N ASP A 17 -6.22 -8.98 22.22
CA ASP A 17 -5.17 -8.37 23.04
C ASP A 17 -4.35 -7.35 22.24
N ALA A 18 -4.26 -7.54 20.91
CA ALA A 18 -3.57 -6.68 19.97
C ALA A 18 -4.17 -6.83 18.56
N PHE A 19 -3.92 -5.86 17.68
CA PHE A 19 -4.19 -5.98 16.25
C PHE A 19 -3.14 -5.22 15.45
N LEU A 20 -2.95 -5.62 14.20
CA LEU A 20 -2.06 -4.97 13.26
C LEU A 20 -2.87 -4.12 12.29
N TRP A 21 -2.46 -2.88 12.11
CA TRP A 21 -3.09 -1.95 11.17
C TRP A 21 -2.10 -0.87 10.74
N GLU A 22 -2.50 -0.08 9.78
CA GLU A 22 -1.71 1.05 9.28
C GLU A 22 -1.61 2.16 10.36
N LYS A 23 -0.39 2.69 10.58
CA LYS A 23 -0.05 3.62 11.66
C LYS A 23 -0.89 4.90 11.65
N TYR A 24 -1.02 5.53 10.49
CA TYR A 24 -1.62 6.86 10.41
C TYR A 24 -3.14 6.83 10.55
N THR A 25 -3.81 5.78 10.08
CA THR A 25 -5.24 5.58 10.31
C THR A 25 -5.57 5.20 11.74
N THR A 26 -4.62 4.62 12.50
CA THR A 26 -4.79 4.33 13.93
C THR A 26 -4.41 5.48 14.84
N SER A 27 -3.58 6.42 14.39
CA SER A 27 -3.08 7.53 15.21
C SER A 27 -4.17 8.37 15.88
N PRO A 28 -5.32 8.69 15.26
CA PRO A 28 -6.40 9.42 15.92
C PRO A 28 -7.01 8.67 17.11
N PHE A 29 -7.02 7.33 17.08
CA PHE A 29 -7.52 6.50 18.18
C PHE A 29 -6.51 6.44 19.33
N VAL A 30 -5.21 6.39 19.01
CA VAL A 30 -4.13 6.50 19.99
C VAL A 30 -4.19 7.85 20.70
N ALA A 31 -4.32 8.94 19.94
CA ALA A 31 -4.42 10.30 20.49
C ALA A 31 -5.63 10.49 21.43
N LYS A 32 -6.74 9.78 21.17
CA LYS A 32 -7.94 9.78 22.01
C LYS A 32 -7.86 8.79 23.19
N GLY A 33 -6.79 8.01 23.30
CA GLY A 33 -6.63 7.01 24.35
C GLY A 33 -7.47 5.74 24.17
N ASN A 34 -8.02 5.50 22.98
CA ASN A 34 -8.81 4.29 22.68
C ASN A 34 -7.93 3.03 22.53
N CYS A 35 -6.66 3.22 22.20
CA CYS A 35 -5.66 2.16 22.13
C CYS A 35 -4.26 2.75 22.35
N ARG A 36 -3.25 1.88 22.39
CA ARG A 36 -1.85 2.26 22.53
C ARG A 36 -1.03 1.65 21.40
N LEU A 37 -0.18 2.45 20.77
CA LEU A 37 0.82 1.94 19.85
C LEU A 37 1.86 1.14 20.65
N LEU A 38 2.17 -0.07 20.22
CA LEU A 38 3.18 -0.92 20.81
C LEU A 38 4.50 -0.81 20.07
N ASP A 39 4.44 -0.95 18.73
CA ASP A 39 5.62 -0.91 17.87
C ASP A 39 5.19 -0.73 16.41
N GLU A 40 6.17 -0.52 15.53
CA GLU A 40 5.99 -0.40 14.08
C GLU A 40 6.80 -1.49 13.36
N VAL A 41 6.18 -2.16 12.41
CA VAL A 41 6.81 -3.17 11.56
C VAL A 41 6.71 -2.73 10.11
N TYR A 42 7.85 -2.52 9.49
CA TYR A 42 7.91 -2.20 8.06
C TYR A 42 7.82 -3.48 7.23
N THR A 43 6.93 -3.47 6.24
CA THR A 43 6.87 -4.56 5.27
C THR A 43 8.11 -4.50 4.37
N PRO A 44 8.77 -5.64 4.10
CA PRO A 44 9.98 -5.67 3.28
C PRO A 44 9.70 -5.60 1.76
N TRP A 45 8.49 -5.23 1.37
CA TRP A 45 8.03 -5.12 -0.03
C TRP A 45 7.01 -4.00 -0.20
N PRO A 46 6.75 -3.55 -1.45
CA PRO A 46 5.71 -2.57 -1.75
C PRO A 46 4.33 -3.02 -1.27
N CYS A 47 3.60 -2.10 -0.63
CA CYS A 47 2.30 -2.40 0.01
C CYS A 47 1.14 -2.46 -0.98
N PHE A 48 1.23 -1.73 -2.10
CA PHE A 48 0.10 -1.54 -3.02
C PHE A 48 0.50 -1.83 -4.45
N VAL A 49 -0.44 -2.37 -5.20
CA VAL A 49 -0.30 -2.66 -6.63
C VAL A 49 -1.53 -2.21 -7.38
N ILE A 50 -1.39 -1.90 -8.66
CA ILE A 50 -2.52 -1.74 -9.57
C ILE A 50 -2.77 -3.12 -10.18
N ALA A 51 -3.94 -3.68 -9.95
CA ALA A 51 -4.34 -4.98 -10.49
C ALA A 51 -5.43 -4.81 -11.54
N VAL A 52 -5.33 -5.56 -12.62
CA VAL A 52 -6.29 -5.55 -13.73
C VAL A 52 -6.62 -6.99 -14.15
N LYS A 53 -7.82 -7.22 -14.67
CA LYS A 53 -8.16 -8.52 -15.28
C LYS A 53 -7.36 -8.72 -16.55
N ALA A 54 -6.89 -9.95 -16.78
CA ALA A 54 -6.09 -10.29 -17.96
C ALA A 54 -6.81 -9.96 -19.28
N ASP A 55 -8.12 -10.23 -19.36
CA ASP A 55 -8.92 -9.94 -20.55
C ASP A 55 -8.93 -8.45 -20.89
N LEU A 56 -9.08 -7.59 -19.88
CA LEU A 56 -9.04 -6.14 -20.06
C LEU A 56 -7.67 -5.66 -20.52
N LEU A 57 -6.59 -6.32 -20.06
CA LEU A 57 -5.24 -5.98 -20.47
C LEU A 57 -5.05 -6.20 -21.97
N VAL A 58 -5.51 -7.34 -22.50
CA VAL A 58 -5.41 -7.68 -23.92
C VAL A 58 -6.23 -6.71 -24.79
N GLU A 59 -7.45 -6.38 -24.35
CA GLU A 59 -8.39 -5.58 -25.13
C GLU A 59 -8.12 -4.07 -25.05
N ASN A 60 -7.51 -3.60 -23.95
CA ASN A 60 -7.42 -2.17 -23.63
C ASN A 60 -6.03 -1.75 -23.16
N SER A 61 -4.98 -2.36 -23.66
CA SER A 61 -3.59 -2.10 -23.26
C SER A 61 -3.23 -0.62 -23.27
N ASP A 62 -3.53 0.10 -24.36
CA ASP A 62 -3.23 1.53 -24.49
C ASP A 62 -3.95 2.39 -23.46
N LEU A 63 -5.22 2.07 -23.16
CA LEU A 63 -5.99 2.79 -22.16
C LEU A 63 -5.42 2.55 -20.75
N LEU A 64 -5.05 1.32 -20.44
CA LEU A 64 -4.45 0.97 -19.16
C LEU A 64 -3.10 1.65 -18.97
N HIS A 65 -2.29 1.70 -20.03
CA HIS A 65 -1.04 2.46 -20.03
C HIS A 65 -1.28 3.95 -19.72
N GLN A 66 -2.24 4.58 -20.40
CA GLN A 66 -2.58 5.99 -20.13
C GLN A 66 -3.04 6.20 -18.67
N ILE A 67 -3.82 5.28 -18.11
CA ILE A 67 -4.25 5.34 -16.70
C ILE A 67 -3.04 5.28 -15.76
N VAL A 68 -2.11 4.35 -16.00
CA VAL A 68 -0.89 4.23 -15.18
C VAL A 68 -0.05 5.50 -15.29
N GLN A 69 0.15 6.04 -16.49
CA GLN A 69 0.90 7.28 -16.71
C GLN A 69 0.26 8.47 -15.98
N ILE A 70 -1.08 8.58 -15.98
CA ILE A 70 -1.79 9.62 -15.22
C ILE A 70 -1.53 9.47 -13.73
N VAL A 71 -1.67 8.26 -13.17
CA VAL A 71 -1.44 8.00 -11.76
C VAL A 71 -0.01 8.34 -11.35
N GLN A 72 0.98 7.89 -12.13
CA GLN A 72 2.40 8.19 -11.90
C GLN A 72 2.68 9.70 -12.01
N GLY A 73 2.10 10.36 -13.04
CA GLY A 73 2.23 11.79 -13.23
C GLY A 73 1.68 12.59 -12.04
N GLU A 74 0.53 12.21 -11.50
CA GLU A 74 -0.04 12.84 -10.31
C GLU A 74 0.77 12.54 -9.05
N ALA A 75 1.29 11.32 -8.90
CA ALA A 75 2.17 10.97 -7.79
C ALA A 75 3.45 11.84 -7.77
N ARG A 76 4.09 12.05 -8.93
CA ARG A 76 5.24 12.96 -9.06
C ARG A 76 4.90 14.40 -8.71
N LYS A 77 3.78 14.93 -9.23
CA LYS A 77 3.33 16.29 -8.92
C LYS A 77 3.07 16.45 -7.43
N LEU A 78 2.46 15.45 -6.81
CA LEU A 78 2.15 15.45 -5.41
C LEU A 78 3.41 15.51 -4.53
N LYS A 79 4.42 14.68 -4.84
CA LYS A 79 5.72 14.67 -4.15
C LYS A 79 6.44 16.03 -4.21
N THR A 80 6.27 16.76 -5.29
CA THR A 80 6.95 18.05 -5.55
C THR A 80 6.11 19.26 -5.21
N SER A 81 4.84 19.08 -4.84
CA SER A 81 3.93 20.18 -4.51
C SER A 81 4.30 20.81 -3.18
N ALA A 82 4.50 22.14 -3.18
CA ALA A 82 4.87 22.90 -1.98
C ALA A 82 3.81 22.85 -0.85
N ASN A 83 2.55 22.58 -1.19
CA ASN A 83 1.43 22.54 -0.26
C ASN A 83 0.82 21.12 -0.10
N ALA A 84 1.55 20.08 -0.51
CA ALA A 84 1.06 18.71 -0.41
C ALA A 84 0.74 18.32 1.03
N VAL A 85 1.62 18.65 1.96
CA VAL A 85 1.47 18.31 3.38
C VAL A 85 0.18 18.90 3.96
N GLU A 86 -0.06 20.20 3.73
CA GLU A 86 -1.25 20.89 4.22
C GLU A 86 -2.53 20.37 3.58
N GLN A 87 -2.51 20.08 2.27
CA GLN A 87 -3.64 19.50 1.56
C GLN A 87 -4.02 18.13 2.12
N PHE A 88 -3.05 17.26 2.34
CA PHE A 88 -3.30 15.95 2.94
C PHE A 88 -3.74 16.04 4.39
N ALA A 89 -3.09 16.89 5.19
CA ALA A 89 -3.47 17.11 6.57
C ALA A 89 -4.94 17.53 6.68
N TRP A 90 -5.35 18.47 5.83
CA TRP A 90 -6.75 18.91 5.76
C TRP A 90 -7.68 17.79 5.25
N ARG A 91 -7.31 17.09 4.17
CA ARG A 91 -8.14 16.07 3.50
C ARG A 91 -8.43 14.88 4.40
N TYR A 92 -7.46 14.47 5.21
CA TYR A 92 -7.53 13.27 6.04
C TYR A 92 -7.67 13.57 7.54
N ALA A 93 -7.77 14.85 7.91
CA ALA A 93 -7.85 15.31 9.29
C ALA A 93 -6.71 14.76 10.17
N LEU A 94 -5.48 14.78 9.61
CA LEU A 94 -4.27 14.34 10.29
C LEU A 94 -3.41 15.55 10.71
N PRO A 95 -2.59 15.40 11.77
CA PRO A 95 -1.60 16.41 12.12
C PRO A 95 -0.60 16.64 10.98
N VAL A 96 -0.24 17.90 10.75
CA VAL A 96 0.69 18.32 9.68
C VAL A 96 2.03 17.59 9.79
N GLU A 97 2.54 17.43 11.00
CA GLU A 97 3.82 16.76 11.28
C GLU A 97 3.77 15.27 10.89
N GLN A 98 2.66 14.59 11.15
CA GLN A 98 2.48 13.18 10.74
C GLN A 98 2.41 13.04 9.23
N VAL A 99 1.74 13.96 8.55
CA VAL A 99 1.68 13.96 7.09
C VAL A 99 3.04 14.26 6.48
N ALA A 100 3.80 15.19 7.06
CA ALA A 100 5.16 15.47 6.61
C ALA A 100 6.07 14.26 6.75
N GLU A 101 6.01 13.54 7.89
CA GLU A 101 6.75 12.30 8.12
C GLU A 101 6.34 11.22 7.11
N TRP A 102 5.03 10.98 6.96
CA TRP A 102 4.50 10.01 6.01
C TRP A 102 4.95 10.31 4.57
N LEU A 103 4.82 11.54 4.12
CA LEU A 103 5.17 11.94 2.75
C LEU A 103 6.68 11.83 2.49
N ALA A 104 7.51 12.08 3.50
CA ALA A 104 8.95 11.93 3.41
C ALA A 104 9.38 10.46 3.27
N GLN A 105 8.65 9.54 3.91
CA GLN A 105 8.95 8.10 3.90
C GLN A 105 8.25 7.34 2.76
N THR A 106 7.21 7.93 2.16
CA THR A 106 6.44 7.28 1.10
C THR A 106 7.16 7.39 -0.23
N GLU A 107 7.33 6.28 -0.89
CA GLU A 107 7.79 6.19 -2.27
C GLU A 107 6.70 5.56 -3.13
N TRP A 108 6.49 6.14 -4.29
CA TRP A 108 5.63 5.57 -5.33
C TRP A 108 6.49 5.17 -6.52
N ASN A 109 6.12 4.07 -7.16
CA ASN A 109 6.70 3.76 -8.45
C ASN A 109 6.26 4.84 -9.45
N ASP A 110 7.21 5.63 -9.90
CA ASP A 110 7.02 6.72 -10.86
C ASP A 110 7.62 6.42 -12.23
N GLY A 111 8.11 5.20 -12.43
CA GLY A 111 8.67 4.67 -13.67
C GLY A 111 7.88 3.46 -14.18
N ASP A 112 8.23 3.04 -15.39
CA ASP A 112 7.61 1.90 -16.06
C ASP A 112 8.22 0.55 -15.64
N ASP A 113 9.31 0.58 -14.87
CA ASP A 113 10.03 -0.60 -14.45
C ASP A 113 9.37 -1.27 -13.24
N ILE A 114 9.26 -2.58 -13.32
CA ILE A 114 8.85 -3.43 -12.19
C ILE A 114 10.11 -3.91 -11.47
N ASP A 115 10.17 -3.69 -10.15
CA ASP A 115 11.22 -4.32 -9.33
C ASP A 115 10.92 -5.80 -9.12
N PHE A 116 11.37 -6.61 -10.09
CA PHE A 116 11.24 -8.06 -10.02
C PHE A 116 11.90 -8.66 -8.78
N SER A 117 12.95 -8.04 -8.23
CA SER A 117 13.61 -8.56 -7.03
C SER A 117 12.74 -8.42 -5.78
N ALA A 118 11.97 -7.33 -5.69
CA ALA A 118 11.00 -7.16 -4.63
C ALA A 118 9.87 -8.20 -4.73
N PHE A 119 9.37 -8.46 -5.94
CA PHE A 119 8.36 -9.50 -6.16
C PHE A 119 8.88 -10.90 -5.87
N GLU A 120 10.13 -11.23 -6.23
CA GLU A 120 10.74 -12.52 -5.88
C GLU A 120 10.74 -12.75 -4.36
N LYS A 121 11.11 -11.74 -3.57
CA LYS A 121 11.03 -11.83 -2.10
C LYS A 121 9.60 -12.06 -1.59
N VAL A 122 8.61 -11.42 -2.19
CA VAL A 122 7.20 -11.65 -1.85
C VAL A 122 6.83 -13.10 -2.11
N VAL A 123 7.14 -13.61 -3.31
CA VAL A 123 6.87 -14.98 -3.73
C VAL A 123 7.52 -15.99 -2.78
N GLU A 124 8.81 -15.82 -2.47
CA GLU A 124 9.55 -16.67 -1.54
C GLU A 124 8.92 -16.69 -0.14
N ASN A 125 8.53 -15.53 0.38
CA ASN A 125 7.89 -15.43 1.68
C ASN A 125 6.50 -16.10 1.69
N LEU A 126 5.68 -15.86 0.67
CA LEU A 126 4.36 -16.48 0.57
C LEU A 126 4.44 -18.02 0.48
N CYS A 127 5.43 -18.55 -0.27
CA CYS A 127 5.71 -19.98 -0.32
C CYS A 127 6.17 -20.52 1.04
N SER A 128 7.11 -19.84 1.69
CA SER A 128 7.63 -20.26 3.00
C SER A 128 6.56 -20.33 4.08
N LEU A 129 5.57 -19.46 3.99
CA LEU A 129 4.41 -19.42 4.88
C LEU A 129 3.30 -20.41 4.48
N GLY A 130 3.45 -21.12 3.36
CA GLY A 130 2.45 -22.05 2.83
C GLY A 130 1.16 -21.38 2.36
N LEU A 131 1.20 -20.08 2.08
CA LEU A 131 0.04 -19.31 1.60
C LEU A 131 -0.19 -19.48 0.10
N VAL A 132 0.84 -19.84 -0.64
CA VAL A 132 0.80 -20.20 -2.05
C VAL A 132 1.72 -21.38 -2.31
N THR A 133 1.36 -22.20 -3.30
CA THR A 133 2.18 -23.34 -3.73
C THR A 133 3.11 -22.92 -4.87
N SER A 134 4.19 -23.66 -5.06
CA SER A 134 5.11 -23.42 -6.20
C SER A 134 4.41 -23.56 -7.54
N ASP A 135 3.40 -24.43 -7.64
CA ASP A 135 2.63 -24.65 -8.88
C ASP A 135 1.72 -23.45 -9.20
N GLU A 136 1.11 -22.83 -8.17
CA GLU A 136 0.31 -21.61 -8.34
C GLU A 136 1.16 -20.42 -8.79
N LEU A 137 2.44 -20.45 -8.47
CA LEU A 137 3.42 -19.43 -8.86
C LEU A 137 4.16 -19.77 -10.15
N LEU A 138 3.88 -20.89 -10.77
CA LEU A 138 4.43 -21.18 -12.09
C LEU A 138 4.06 -20.03 -13.05
N ASN A 139 5.08 -19.41 -13.63
CA ASN A 139 4.91 -18.27 -14.54
C ASN A 139 4.36 -16.98 -13.89
N TRP A 140 4.55 -16.76 -12.57
CA TRP A 140 4.11 -15.52 -11.94
C TRP A 140 4.69 -14.26 -12.64
N LYS A 141 5.90 -14.33 -13.18
CA LYS A 141 6.53 -13.21 -13.92
C LYS A 141 5.72 -12.78 -15.15
N THR A 142 5.04 -13.73 -15.81
CA THR A 142 4.18 -13.39 -16.95
C THR A 142 2.85 -12.73 -16.57
N ARG A 143 2.54 -12.69 -15.28
CA ARG A 143 1.37 -12.02 -14.75
C ARG A 143 1.69 -10.57 -14.31
N LEU A 144 2.96 -10.21 -14.27
CA LEU A 144 3.39 -8.85 -14.05
C LEU A 144 3.48 -8.17 -15.40
N PHE A 145 2.78 -7.08 -15.53
CA PHE A 145 2.76 -6.32 -16.77
C PHE A 145 3.90 -5.31 -16.74
N SER A 146 5.01 -5.63 -17.42
CA SER A 146 6.20 -4.79 -17.52
C SER A 146 6.40 -4.14 -18.87
N ASP A 147 5.70 -4.60 -19.90
CA ASP A 147 5.92 -4.14 -21.28
C ASP A 147 4.78 -3.25 -21.75
N PHE A 148 4.94 -1.98 -21.48
CA PHE A 148 4.32 -0.93 -22.28
C PHE A 148 5.23 -0.64 -23.48
N GLN A 149 5.45 -1.65 -24.35
CA GLN A 149 6.07 -1.44 -25.65
C GLN A 149 5.03 -1.06 -26.68
#